data_2a3d32b70eff73af1f4496e13a3222c4
#
_entry.id   2a3d32b70eff73af1f4496e13a3222c4
#
_cell.length_a   1.000
_cell.length_b   1.000
_cell.length_c   1.000
_cell.angle_alpha   90.00
_cell.angle_beta   90.00
_cell.angle_gamma   90.00
#
_symmetry.space_group_name_H-M   'P 1'
#
loop_
_entity.id
_entity.type
_entity.pdbx_description
1 polymer ?
#
loop_
_entity_poly.entity_id
_entity_poly.type
_entity_poly.pdbx_seq_one_letter_code
_entity_poly.pdbx_strand_id
1 'polypeptide(L)'
;MPDFTHDGHVYYNPLEFAMAHLGGTWKSPILYRLKKEKQRFSELKKSMPHISDRQLAASLRELEKYGMITRTVYPEVPPRTEYALTERGAKAIPVIETFRQFGLEMMQENGIKSEFYFPKKKRGK
;
A
#
# COMPACT_ATOMS: atom_id res chain seq x y z
N MET A 1 4.23 -10.25 27.30
CA MET A 1 2.96 -10.30 26.57
C MET A 1 2.80 -11.66 25.94
N PRO A 2 1.64 -12.29 26.05
CA PRO A 2 1.49 -13.62 25.47
C PRO A 2 1.53 -13.60 23.96
N ASP A 3 2.09 -14.64 23.40
CA ASP A 3 2.06 -14.88 21.98
C ASP A 3 0.64 -15.22 21.53
N PHE A 4 0.38 -15.07 20.25
CA PHE A 4 -0.89 -15.52 19.70
C PHE A 4 -0.67 -16.09 18.30
N THR A 5 -1.59 -16.92 17.87
CA THR A 5 -1.52 -17.59 16.57
C THR A 5 -2.67 -17.11 15.68
N HIS A 6 -2.35 -16.83 14.42
CA HIS A 6 -3.33 -16.46 13.41
C HIS A 6 -2.90 -17.06 12.08
N ASP A 7 -3.81 -17.79 11.44
CA ASP A 7 -3.54 -18.48 10.16
C ASP A 7 -2.25 -19.31 10.20
N GLY A 8 -2.05 -20.04 11.30
CA GLY A 8 -0.91 -20.94 11.45
C GLY A 8 0.42 -20.25 11.74
N HIS A 9 0.42 -18.93 11.91
CA HIS A 9 1.63 -18.18 12.22
C HIS A 9 1.56 -17.65 13.65
N VAL A 10 2.68 -17.75 14.38
CA VAL A 10 2.79 -17.25 15.75
C VAL A 10 3.31 -15.82 15.74
N TYR A 11 2.60 -14.94 16.43
CA TYR A 11 2.98 -13.54 16.56
C TYR A 11 3.26 -13.23 18.03
N TYR A 12 4.20 -12.33 18.26
CA TYR A 12 4.66 -12.02 19.60
C TYR A 12 4.11 -10.71 20.15
N ASN A 13 3.55 -9.84 19.28
CA ASN A 13 2.99 -8.56 19.69
C ASN A 13 2.12 -7.96 18.59
N PRO A 14 1.27 -6.97 18.95
CA PRO A 14 0.38 -6.32 17.96
C PRO A 14 1.12 -5.60 16.84
N LEU A 15 2.29 -5.04 17.12
CA LEU A 15 3.06 -4.34 16.09
C LEU A 15 3.51 -5.29 15.01
N GLU A 16 4.04 -6.45 15.39
CA GLU A 16 4.44 -7.49 14.45
C GLU A 16 3.27 -7.93 13.60
N PHE A 17 2.10 -8.10 14.23
CA PHE A 17 0.89 -8.52 13.53
C PHE A 17 0.49 -7.48 12.47
N ALA A 18 0.47 -6.21 12.83
CA ALA A 18 0.16 -5.13 11.89
C ALA A 18 1.16 -5.09 10.74
N MET A 19 2.45 -5.26 11.03
CA MET A 19 3.49 -5.23 10.02
C MET A 19 3.38 -6.39 9.03
N ALA A 20 2.85 -7.53 9.47
CA ALA A 20 2.59 -8.65 8.57
C ALA A 20 1.59 -8.27 7.47
N HIS A 21 0.67 -7.37 7.79
CA HIS A 21 -0.37 -6.94 6.85
C HIS A 21 0.05 -5.74 5.99
N LEU A 22 0.90 -4.88 6.52
CA LEU A 22 1.27 -3.61 5.87
C LEU A 22 2.72 -3.54 5.45
N GLY A 23 3.58 -4.40 6.01
CA GLY A 23 5.01 -4.33 5.80
C GLY A 23 5.44 -4.87 4.45
N GLY A 24 6.75 -4.84 4.24
CA GLY A 24 7.35 -5.20 2.96
C GLY A 24 7.40 -4.00 2.04
N THR A 25 7.83 -4.23 0.81
CA THR A 25 8.10 -3.15 -0.13
C THR A 25 6.82 -2.61 -0.78
N TRP A 26 5.80 -3.46 -0.99
CA TRP A 26 4.76 -3.11 -1.95
C TRP A 26 3.36 -2.94 -1.37
N LYS A 27 3.02 -3.59 -0.25
CA LYS A 27 1.65 -3.58 0.27
C LYS A 27 1.16 -2.18 0.64
N SER A 28 1.92 -1.45 1.45
CA SER A 28 1.55 -0.10 1.84
C SER A 28 1.48 0.87 0.66
N PRO A 29 2.46 0.88 -0.27
CA PRO A 29 2.34 1.70 -1.47
C PRO A 29 1.10 1.40 -2.30
N ILE A 30 0.70 0.14 -2.43
CA ILE A 30 -0.52 -0.21 -3.17
C ILE A 30 -1.75 0.37 -2.47
N LEU A 31 -1.87 0.15 -1.15
CA LEU A 31 -2.99 0.67 -0.39
C LEU A 31 -3.08 2.19 -0.49
N TYR A 32 -1.93 2.86 -0.42
CA TYR A 32 -1.88 4.31 -0.52
C TYR A 32 -2.42 4.82 -1.86
N ARG A 33 -2.11 4.11 -2.94
CA ARG A 33 -2.60 4.47 -4.27
C ARG A 33 -4.10 4.28 -4.43
N LEU A 34 -4.70 3.39 -3.66
CA LEU A 34 -6.14 3.16 -3.68
C LEU A 34 -6.90 4.13 -2.76
N LYS A 35 -6.19 5.02 -2.08
CA LYS A 35 -6.75 5.93 -1.09
C LYS A 35 -7.90 6.78 -1.65
N LYS A 36 -7.76 7.31 -2.84
CA LYS A 36 -8.74 8.22 -3.41
C LYS A 36 -9.86 7.50 -4.16
N GLU A 37 -9.50 6.45 -4.88
CA GLU A 37 -10.47 5.77 -5.73
C GLU A 37 -9.97 4.39 -6.12
N LYS A 38 -10.89 3.56 -6.57
CA LYS A 38 -10.56 2.25 -7.11
C LYS A 38 -9.67 2.40 -8.34
N GLN A 39 -8.83 1.39 -8.59
CA GLN A 39 -7.91 1.41 -9.72
C GLN A 39 -7.83 0.04 -10.36
N ARG A 40 -7.54 0.04 -11.67
CA ARG A 40 -7.30 -1.18 -12.42
C ARG A 40 -5.87 -1.65 -12.21
N PHE A 41 -5.65 -2.94 -12.49
CA PHE A 41 -4.29 -3.51 -12.43
C PHE A 41 -3.32 -2.67 -13.26
N SER A 42 -3.70 -2.33 -14.50
CA SER A 42 -2.84 -1.57 -15.41
C SER A 42 -2.51 -0.17 -14.87
N GLU A 43 -3.46 0.45 -14.18
CA GLU A 43 -3.24 1.78 -13.60
C GLU A 43 -2.25 1.70 -12.44
N LEU A 44 -2.41 0.68 -11.58
CA LEU A 44 -1.46 0.46 -10.49
C LEU A 44 -0.06 0.18 -11.03
N LYS A 45 0.04 -0.69 -12.03
CA LYS A 45 1.32 -1.02 -12.64
C LYS A 45 2.00 0.21 -13.22
N LYS A 46 1.22 1.07 -13.90
CA LYS A 46 1.74 2.28 -14.50
C LYS A 46 2.28 3.26 -13.47
N SER A 47 1.62 3.37 -12.33
CA SER A 47 2.05 4.28 -11.25
C SER A 47 3.18 3.70 -10.40
N MET A 48 3.49 2.42 -10.58
CA MET A 48 4.53 1.72 -9.81
C MET A 48 5.48 1.01 -10.78
N PRO A 49 6.31 1.76 -11.53
CA PRO A 49 7.07 1.16 -12.63
C PRO A 49 8.14 0.17 -12.19
N HIS A 50 8.54 0.18 -10.92
CA HIS A 50 9.59 -0.70 -10.41
C HIS A 50 9.06 -2.06 -9.93
N ILE A 51 7.76 -2.22 -9.80
CA ILE A 51 7.19 -3.50 -9.40
C ILE A 51 6.99 -4.39 -10.64
N SER A 52 7.31 -5.68 -10.53
CA SER A 52 7.02 -6.60 -11.62
C SER A 52 5.53 -6.97 -11.59
N ASP A 53 5.00 -7.42 -12.73
CA ASP A 53 3.62 -7.90 -12.80
C ASP A 53 3.37 -9.01 -11.80
N ARG A 54 4.34 -9.91 -11.63
CA ARG A 54 4.25 -11.03 -10.70
C ARG A 54 4.15 -10.53 -9.25
N GLN A 55 4.99 -9.57 -8.88
CA GLN A 55 4.99 -9.00 -7.53
C GLN A 55 3.70 -8.24 -7.25
N LEU A 56 3.24 -7.47 -8.23
CA LEU A 56 1.97 -6.73 -8.07
C LEU A 56 0.81 -7.70 -7.88
N ALA A 57 0.72 -8.71 -8.73
CA ALA A 57 -0.33 -9.71 -8.62
C ALA A 57 -0.29 -10.43 -7.28
N ALA A 58 0.90 -10.82 -6.81
CA ALA A 58 1.08 -11.50 -5.54
C ALA A 58 0.68 -10.61 -4.37
N SER A 59 1.10 -9.35 -4.37
CA SER A 59 0.77 -8.40 -3.31
C SER A 59 -0.73 -8.12 -3.25
N LEU A 60 -1.38 -8.00 -4.41
CA LEU A 60 -2.82 -7.79 -4.47
C LEU A 60 -3.59 -8.99 -3.92
N ARG A 61 -3.14 -10.21 -4.22
CA ARG A 61 -3.76 -11.42 -3.66
C ARG A 61 -3.64 -11.47 -2.14
N GLU A 62 -2.48 -11.11 -1.60
CA GLU A 62 -2.29 -11.06 -0.15
C GLU A 62 -3.20 -10.01 0.50
N LEU A 63 -3.26 -8.82 -0.09
CA LEU A 63 -4.10 -7.75 0.46
C LEU A 63 -5.58 -8.13 0.42
N GLU A 64 -6.01 -8.79 -0.64
CA GLU A 64 -7.38 -9.28 -0.74
C GLU A 64 -7.65 -10.34 0.32
N LYS A 65 -6.73 -11.27 0.51
CA LYS A 65 -6.82 -12.32 1.53
C LYS A 65 -6.93 -11.74 2.93
N TYR A 66 -6.19 -10.66 3.19
CA TYR A 66 -6.22 -9.98 4.49
C TYR A 66 -7.46 -9.12 4.69
N GLY A 67 -8.31 -9.02 3.66
CA GLY A 67 -9.52 -8.21 3.74
C GLY A 67 -9.26 -6.71 3.65
N MET A 68 -8.12 -6.32 3.10
CA MET A 68 -7.76 -4.90 2.96
C MET A 68 -8.31 -4.29 1.68
N ILE A 69 -8.50 -5.11 0.66
CA ILE A 69 -9.01 -4.66 -0.64
C ILE A 69 -10.03 -5.65 -1.17
N THR A 70 -10.87 -5.17 -2.08
CA THR A 70 -11.75 -6.01 -2.89
C THR A 70 -11.24 -6.04 -4.31
N ARG A 71 -11.54 -7.13 -5.00
CA ARG A 71 -11.21 -7.33 -6.40
C ARG A 71 -12.51 -7.57 -7.15
N THR A 72 -12.79 -6.76 -8.16
CA THR A 72 -13.98 -6.91 -8.99
C THR A 72 -13.55 -7.17 -10.43
N VAL A 73 -14.06 -8.26 -11.00
CA VAL A 73 -13.79 -8.61 -12.38
C VAL A 73 -15.03 -8.29 -13.21
N TYR A 74 -14.85 -7.50 -14.26
CA TYR A 74 -15.92 -7.16 -15.18
C TYR A 74 -15.78 -8.05 -16.43
N PRO A 75 -16.86 -8.74 -16.83
CA PRO A 75 -16.80 -9.67 -17.96
C PRO A 75 -16.88 -8.93 -19.30
N GLU A 76 -15.85 -8.15 -19.55
CA GLU A 76 -15.70 -7.41 -20.81
C GLU A 76 -14.65 -8.10 -21.67
N VAL A 77 -14.45 -7.62 -22.88
CA VAL A 77 -13.40 -8.12 -23.77
C VAL A 77 -12.52 -6.93 -24.17
N PRO A 78 -11.29 -6.87 -23.66
CA PRO A 78 -10.67 -7.77 -22.68
C PRO A 78 -11.26 -7.61 -21.29
N PRO A 79 -11.11 -8.61 -20.40
CA PRO A 79 -11.61 -8.50 -19.04
C PRO A 79 -10.96 -7.34 -18.28
N ARG A 80 -11.76 -6.67 -17.47
CA ARG A 80 -11.28 -5.57 -16.65
C ARG A 80 -11.35 -5.97 -15.18
N THR A 81 -10.26 -5.75 -14.46
CA THR A 81 -10.18 -6.03 -13.02
C THR A 81 -9.93 -4.72 -12.29
N GLU A 82 -10.74 -4.44 -11.27
CA GLU A 82 -10.60 -3.24 -10.45
C GLU A 82 -10.39 -3.62 -9.00
N TYR A 83 -9.59 -2.82 -8.31
CA TYR A 83 -9.26 -2.98 -6.90
C TYR A 83 -9.70 -1.75 -6.12
N ALA A 84 -10.27 -1.96 -4.95
CA ALA A 84 -10.73 -0.87 -4.09
C ALA A 84 -10.44 -1.21 -2.64
N LEU A 85 -10.27 -0.18 -1.80
CA LEU A 85 -10.10 -0.38 -0.37
C LEU A 85 -11.40 -0.88 0.25
N THR A 86 -11.26 -1.81 1.20
CA THR A 86 -12.34 -2.14 2.12
C THR A 86 -12.34 -1.12 3.25
N GLU A 87 -13.31 -1.23 4.17
CA GLU A 87 -13.31 -0.44 5.39
C GLU A 87 -12.03 -0.65 6.19
N ARG A 88 -11.57 -1.90 6.29
CA ARG A 88 -10.31 -2.22 6.97
C ARG A 88 -9.12 -1.57 6.26
N GLY A 89 -9.07 -1.65 4.94
CA GLY A 89 -8.01 -1.00 4.17
C GLY A 89 -7.99 0.49 4.36
N ALA A 90 -9.17 1.12 4.41
CA ALA A 90 -9.28 2.55 4.65
C ALA A 90 -8.73 2.94 6.03
N LYS A 91 -8.93 2.09 7.04
CA LYS A 91 -8.38 2.32 8.38
C LYS A 91 -6.86 2.27 8.40
N ALA A 92 -6.25 1.57 7.49
CA ALA A 92 -4.78 1.49 7.40
C ALA A 92 -4.16 2.77 6.83
N ILE A 93 -4.93 3.57 6.10
CA ILE A 93 -4.38 4.76 5.44
C ILE A 93 -3.75 5.76 6.42
N PRO A 94 -4.39 6.13 7.55
CA PRO A 94 -3.73 7.04 8.51
C PRO A 94 -2.42 6.48 9.05
N VAL A 95 -2.33 5.17 9.25
CA VAL A 95 -1.09 4.52 9.70
C VAL A 95 -0.01 4.67 8.64
N ILE A 96 -0.35 4.39 7.39
CA ILE A 96 0.56 4.50 6.26
C ILE A 96 1.03 5.94 6.07
N GLU A 97 0.12 6.90 6.23
CA GLU A 97 0.47 8.32 6.13
C GLU A 97 1.45 8.74 7.22
N THR A 98 1.28 8.22 8.43
CA THR A 98 2.22 8.48 9.52
C THR A 98 3.60 7.91 9.21
N PHE A 99 3.65 6.68 8.70
CA PHE A 99 4.91 6.07 8.25
C PHE A 99 5.56 6.89 7.15
N ARG A 100 4.76 7.33 6.19
CA ARG A 100 5.26 8.14 5.08
C ARG A 100 5.88 9.44 5.59
N GLN A 101 5.20 10.10 6.50
CA GLN A 101 5.70 11.36 7.08
C GLN A 101 7.01 11.13 7.83
N PHE A 102 7.07 10.06 8.62
CA PHE A 102 8.29 9.71 9.32
C PHE A 102 9.45 9.44 8.33
N GLY A 103 9.15 8.72 7.25
CA GLY A 103 10.13 8.47 6.20
C GLY A 103 10.65 9.75 5.56
N LEU A 104 9.75 10.69 5.26
CA LEU A 104 10.12 11.97 4.69
C LEU A 104 11.04 12.76 5.62
N GLU A 105 10.75 12.76 6.92
CA GLU A 105 11.56 13.46 7.91
C GLU A 105 12.96 12.86 7.99
N MET A 106 13.05 11.53 8.01
CA MET A 106 14.36 10.87 8.01
C MET A 106 15.15 11.13 6.74
N MET A 107 14.46 11.17 5.60
CA MET A 107 15.11 11.51 4.33
C MET A 107 15.73 12.90 4.39
N GLN A 108 14.98 13.87 4.91
CA GLN A 108 15.49 15.24 5.04
C GLN A 108 16.68 15.32 6.00
N GLU A 109 16.59 14.62 7.13
CA GLU A 109 17.68 14.57 8.12
C GLU A 109 18.97 13.99 7.53
N ASN A 110 18.84 13.08 6.59
CA ASN A 110 19.97 12.43 5.94
C ASN A 110 20.40 13.11 4.65
N GLY A 111 19.87 14.29 4.38
CA GLY A 111 20.26 15.05 3.20
C GLY A 111 19.78 14.46 1.88
N ILE A 112 18.81 13.58 1.92
CA ILE A 112 18.25 12.99 0.71
C ILE A 112 17.33 14.01 0.08
N LYS A 113 17.68 14.42 -1.14
CA LYS A 113 16.92 15.43 -1.88
C LYS A 113 16.17 14.78 -3.02
N SER A 114 14.91 15.11 -3.13
CA SER A 114 14.09 14.66 -4.25
C SER A 114 12.98 15.65 -4.47
N GLU A 115 12.95 16.26 -5.63
CA GLU A 115 11.88 17.18 -5.97
C GLU A 115 10.53 16.51 -6.05
N PHE A 116 10.51 15.18 -6.26
CA PHE A 116 9.28 14.41 -6.27
C PHE A 116 8.61 14.40 -4.90
N TYR A 117 9.40 14.24 -3.82
CA TYR A 117 8.87 14.20 -2.46
C TYR A 117 8.86 15.56 -1.78
N PHE A 118 9.77 16.46 -2.18
CA PHE A 118 9.93 17.78 -1.58
C PHE A 118 9.88 18.84 -2.67
N PRO A 119 8.71 19.04 -3.28
CA PRO A 119 8.61 20.00 -4.38
C PRO A 119 8.88 21.41 -3.88
N LYS A 120 9.54 22.21 -4.72
CA LYS A 120 9.78 23.60 -4.42
C LYS A 120 8.45 24.36 -4.38
N LYS A 121 8.34 25.31 -3.46
CA LYS A 121 7.17 26.17 -3.43
C LYS A 121 7.12 27.01 -4.71
N LYS A 122 5.95 27.13 -5.28
CA LYS A 122 5.76 28.01 -6.44
C LYS A 122 5.87 29.44 -5.98
N ARG A 123 6.67 30.22 -6.71
CA ARG A 123 6.83 31.64 -6.41
C ARG A 123 5.63 32.43 -6.90
N GLY A 124 5.33 33.50 -6.21
CA GLY A 124 4.33 34.47 -6.64
C GLY A 124 2.92 33.94 -6.65
N LYS A 125 2.66 32.95 -5.85
CA LYS A 125 1.30 32.39 -5.73
C LYS A 125 0.71 32.73 -4.39
#